data_d98503a51a23b5322e91ebae24f65c98
#
_entry.id   d98503a51a23b5322e91ebae24f65c98
#
_cell.length_a   1.000
_cell.length_b   1.000
_cell.length_c   1.000
_cell.angle_alpha   90.00
_cell.angle_beta   90.00
_cell.angle_gamma   90.00
#
_symmetry.space_group_name_H-M   'P 1'
#
loop_
_entity.id
_entity.type
_entity.pdbx_description
1 polymer ?
#
loop_
_entity_poly.entity_id
_entity_poly.type
_entity_poly.pdbx_seq_one_letter_code
_entity_poly.pdbx_strand_id
1 'polypeptide(L)'
;MRSTLWALVALGAALIAGAPAAAAPVRAKAAGCDRACLVDIMQRWLDALPRHSLKGLPIAPDIRFTEQAAQIPVGDGLFVSATEAPTTFKIFAADPTSGQVGFFGMMKQWDKPILLAARLKLVHGKITEAEHVYAADLRPASLANLQTPRPGLLADVPAGHRTPRARMLAIADSYFEAIEQDDGDLAPFAEDCARHENGMQTTTQKAPEATPLDNASAAQQTAFAKIGRLGCRAGLNSHVLQYITMIRPRHLLIVDEQKGIVFGFPRFAHRGDVREMKIAGVPGVDAMPLAFGPIDLQAAEMFKITDGQIHEIEANGFLNAYMAPTGWDDRYPETYRRAVVHPHTHPRRVGTTSHWSSAPWPQ
;
A
#
# COMPACT_ATOMS: atom_id res chain seq x y z
N MET A 1 -17.68 -87.83 -51.05
CA MET A 1 -17.59 -87.86 -49.57
C MET A 1 -16.92 -86.60 -49.07
N ARG A 2 -17.57 -85.95 -48.12
CA ARG A 2 -17.18 -84.75 -47.38
C ARG A 2 -17.37 -83.42 -48.12
N SER A 3 -18.54 -82.87 -47.90
CA SER A 3 -18.98 -81.49 -48.10
C SER A 3 -18.37 -80.58 -47.08
N THR A 4 -17.83 -79.43 -47.46
CA THR A 4 -17.53 -78.34 -46.57
C THR A 4 -18.30 -77.11 -46.91
N LEU A 5 -19.25 -76.76 -46.05
CA LEU A 5 -20.02 -75.50 -46.05
C LEU A 5 -19.12 -74.33 -45.65
N TRP A 6 -19.16 -73.30 -46.41
CA TRP A 6 -18.60 -71.98 -46.01
C TRP A 6 -19.80 -71.09 -45.55
N ALA A 7 -19.72 -70.67 -44.28
CA ALA A 7 -20.61 -69.71 -43.68
C ALA A 7 -20.08 -68.29 -43.89
N LEU A 8 -20.83 -67.46 -44.56
CA LEU A 8 -20.56 -66.01 -44.70
C LEU A 8 -21.06 -65.30 -43.44
N VAL A 9 -20.13 -64.66 -42.72
CA VAL A 9 -20.47 -63.77 -41.62
C VAL A 9 -20.54 -62.33 -42.16
N ALA A 10 -21.74 -61.74 -42.16
CA ALA A 10 -21.93 -60.35 -42.51
C ALA A 10 -21.68 -59.48 -41.26
N LEU A 11 -20.64 -58.65 -41.29
CA LEU A 11 -20.38 -57.60 -40.28
C LEU A 11 -21.32 -56.40 -40.59
N GLY A 12 -22.27 -56.18 -39.71
CA GLY A 12 -23.08 -54.94 -39.69
C GLY A 12 -22.33 -53.85 -38.96
N ALA A 13 -21.91 -52.82 -39.67
CA ALA A 13 -21.35 -51.58 -39.04
C ALA A 13 -22.52 -50.71 -38.55
N ALA A 14 -22.67 -50.59 -37.22
CA ALA A 14 -23.59 -49.64 -36.60
C ALA A 14 -22.96 -48.27 -36.55
N LEU A 15 -23.45 -47.32 -37.31
CA LEU A 15 -23.13 -45.91 -37.25
C LEU A 15 -23.79 -45.30 -35.99
N ILE A 16 -23.00 -45.06 -34.93
CA ILE A 16 -23.42 -44.30 -33.77
C ILE A 16 -23.32 -42.82 -34.13
N ALA A 17 -24.47 -42.20 -34.45
CA ALA A 17 -24.57 -40.74 -34.58
C ALA A 17 -24.39 -40.11 -33.19
N GLY A 18 -23.21 -39.53 -32.90
CA GLY A 18 -22.98 -38.75 -31.70
C GLY A 18 -23.78 -37.46 -31.75
N ALA A 19 -24.72 -37.26 -30.82
CA ALA A 19 -25.38 -36.00 -30.63
C ALA A 19 -24.38 -34.94 -30.16
N PRO A 20 -24.44 -33.69 -30.68
CA PRO A 20 -23.57 -32.62 -30.19
C PRO A 20 -23.87 -32.36 -28.72
N ALA A 21 -22.85 -32.47 -27.89
CA ALA A 21 -22.92 -32.07 -26.46
C ALA A 21 -23.29 -30.58 -26.40
N ALA A 22 -24.47 -30.26 -25.89
CA ALA A 22 -24.87 -28.89 -25.61
C ALA A 22 -23.84 -28.30 -24.59
N ALA A 23 -23.11 -27.27 -25.01
CA ALA A 23 -22.24 -26.53 -24.13
C ALA A 23 -23.05 -25.99 -22.93
N ALA A 24 -22.68 -26.39 -21.74
CA ALA A 24 -23.28 -25.86 -20.52
C ALA A 24 -23.19 -24.33 -20.53
N PRO A 25 -24.27 -23.61 -20.15
CA PRO A 25 -24.27 -22.17 -20.14
C PRO A 25 -23.13 -21.71 -19.16
N VAL A 26 -22.18 -20.96 -19.69
CA VAL A 26 -21.17 -20.24 -18.86
C VAL A 26 -21.99 -19.37 -17.92
N ARG A 27 -22.04 -19.76 -16.64
CA ARG A 27 -22.66 -18.94 -15.59
C ARG A 27 -22.02 -17.57 -15.68
N ALA A 28 -22.76 -16.56 -16.13
CA ALA A 28 -22.34 -15.18 -16.07
C ALA A 28 -21.94 -14.92 -14.62
N LYS A 29 -20.64 -14.62 -14.38
CA LYS A 29 -20.15 -14.16 -13.11
C LYS A 29 -21.04 -12.97 -12.74
N ALA A 30 -21.76 -13.04 -11.61
CA ALA A 30 -22.60 -11.93 -11.15
C ALA A 30 -21.74 -10.67 -11.29
N ALA A 31 -22.25 -9.65 -12.00
CA ALA A 31 -21.50 -8.45 -12.31
C ALA A 31 -21.09 -7.82 -10.98
N GLY A 32 -19.85 -8.08 -10.55
CA GLY A 32 -19.25 -7.41 -9.41
C GLY A 32 -19.10 -5.94 -9.74
N CYS A 33 -18.96 -5.10 -8.73
CA CYS A 33 -18.66 -3.69 -8.90
C CYS A 33 -17.31 -3.57 -9.65
N ASP A 34 -17.34 -3.08 -10.88
CA ASP A 34 -16.13 -2.86 -11.68
C ASP A 34 -15.36 -1.63 -11.18
N ARG A 35 -14.27 -1.28 -11.87
CA ARG A 35 -13.45 -0.14 -11.54
C ARG A 35 -14.24 1.16 -11.42
N ALA A 36 -15.09 1.46 -12.40
CA ALA A 36 -15.86 2.71 -12.42
C ALA A 36 -16.86 2.76 -11.26
N CYS A 37 -17.54 1.66 -11.00
CA CYS A 37 -18.44 1.49 -9.86
C CYS A 37 -17.72 1.67 -8.52
N LEU A 38 -16.53 1.10 -8.33
CA LEU A 38 -15.73 1.25 -7.10
C LEU A 38 -15.31 2.70 -6.87
N VAL A 39 -14.83 3.37 -7.92
CA VAL A 39 -14.44 4.78 -7.85
C VAL A 39 -15.65 5.68 -7.55
N ASP A 40 -16.82 5.44 -8.17
CA ASP A 40 -18.05 6.18 -7.90
C ASP A 40 -18.47 6.05 -6.42
N ILE A 41 -18.43 4.84 -5.88
CA ILE A 41 -18.78 4.61 -4.47
C ILE A 41 -17.81 5.35 -3.53
N MET A 42 -16.50 5.31 -3.82
CA MET A 42 -15.53 6.08 -3.06
C MET A 42 -15.78 7.59 -3.18
N GLN A 43 -16.05 8.09 -4.38
CA GLN A 43 -16.37 9.52 -4.56
C GLN A 43 -17.61 9.92 -3.75
N ARG A 44 -18.67 9.11 -3.79
CA ARG A 44 -19.89 9.34 -3.00
C ARG A 44 -19.63 9.30 -1.49
N TRP A 45 -18.72 8.43 -1.02
CA TRP A 45 -18.28 8.38 0.36
C TRP A 45 -17.58 9.69 0.74
N LEU A 46 -16.62 10.14 -0.05
CA LEU A 46 -15.88 11.38 0.19
C LEU A 46 -16.81 12.61 0.16
N ASP A 47 -17.77 12.65 -0.76
CA ASP A 47 -18.76 13.73 -0.84
C ASP A 47 -19.75 13.71 0.34
N ALA A 48 -19.95 12.56 0.98
CA ALA A 48 -20.83 12.43 2.13
C ALA A 48 -20.24 13.03 3.41
N LEU A 49 -18.89 13.06 3.52
CA LEU A 49 -18.20 13.59 4.70
C LEU A 49 -18.58 15.04 5.01
N PRO A 50 -18.39 16.04 4.10
CA PRO A 50 -18.77 17.43 4.40
C PRO A 50 -20.27 17.68 4.34
N ARG A 51 -21.06 16.71 3.87
CA ARG A 51 -22.54 16.78 3.99
C ARG A 51 -23.04 16.25 5.34
N HIS A 52 -22.16 15.67 6.16
CA HIS A 52 -22.49 15.05 7.45
C HIS A 52 -23.65 14.05 7.34
N SER A 53 -23.68 13.25 6.27
CA SER A 53 -24.83 12.41 5.96
C SER A 53 -24.43 11.09 5.29
N LEU A 54 -24.90 10.00 5.86
CA LEU A 54 -24.76 8.66 5.31
C LEU A 54 -25.82 8.32 4.25
N LYS A 55 -26.77 9.23 3.99
CA LYS A 55 -27.91 9.00 3.08
C LYS A 55 -27.41 8.67 1.67
N GLY A 56 -27.90 7.56 1.15
CA GLY A 56 -27.59 7.11 -0.21
C GLY A 56 -26.30 6.30 -0.34
N LEU A 57 -25.53 6.10 0.73
CA LEU A 57 -24.42 5.17 0.74
C LEU A 57 -24.90 3.72 0.96
N PRO A 58 -24.38 2.74 0.21
CA PRO A 58 -24.79 1.34 0.34
C PRO A 58 -24.08 0.65 1.51
N ILE A 59 -24.28 1.13 2.74
CA ILE A 59 -23.59 0.67 3.95
C ILE A 59 -24.20 -0.66 4.42
N ALA A 60 -23.36 -1.61 4.80
CA ALA A 60 -23.78 -2.84 5.48
C ALA A 60 -24.14 -2.55 6.94
N PRO A 61 -25.15 -3.24 7.51
CA PRO A 61 -25.55 -3.02 8.90
C PRO A 61 -24.44 -3.26 9.93
N ASP A 62 -23.50 -4.15 9.59
CA ASP A 62 -22.37 -4.60 10.38
C ASP A 62 -21.03 -4.04 9.89
N ILE A 63 -21.06 -2.89 9.24
CA ILE A 63 -19.84 -2.24 8.75
C ILE A 63 -18.80 -2.10 9.87
N ARG A 64 -17.55 -2.48 9.57
CA ARG A 64 -16.40 -2.12 10.39
C ARG A 64 -15.78 -0.84 9.88
N PHE A 65 -15.79 0.22 10.69
CA PHE A 65 -15.19 1.50 10.37
C PHE A 65 -14.10 1.85 11.36
N THR A 66 -12.93 2.21 10.85
CA THR A 66 -11.82 2.73 11.65
C THR A 66 -11.40 4.11 11.14
N GLU A 67 -11.07 4.99 12.07
CA GLU A 67 -10.45 6.27 11.78
C GLU A 67 -9.30 6.51 12.76
N GLN A 68 -8.13 6.86 12.26
CA GLN A 68 -6.92 7.06 13.07
C GLN A 68 -6.65 5.90 14.03
N ALA A 69 -6.71 4.68 13.50
CA ALA A 69 -6.52 3.41 14.20
C ALA A 69 -7.60 3.05 15.26
N ALA A 70 -8.56 3.92 15.50
CA ALA A 70 -9.67 3.63 16.41
C ALA A 70 -10.87 3.07 15.64
N GLN A 71 -11.49 1.99 16.14
CA GLN A 71 -12.79 1.56 15.64
C GLN A 71 -13.87 2.48 16.24
N ILE A 72 -14.62 3.17 15.36
CA ILE A 72 -15.66 4.12 15.74
C ILE A 72 -16.96 3.82 14.98
N PRO A 73 -18.12 4.32 15.46
CA PRO A 73 -19.37 4.25 14.71
C PRO A 73 -19.24 4.97 13.36
N VAL A 74 -19.80 4.42 12.29
CA VAL A 74 -19.91 5.12 11.03
C VAL A 74 -20.84 6.32 11.18
N GLY A 75 -20.38 7.48 10.76
CA GLY A 75 -21.08 8.76 10.99
C GLY A 75 -20.35 9.68 11.98
N ASP A 76 -19.39 9.15 12.72
CA ASP A 76 -18.50 9.93 13.60
C ASP A 76 -17.20 10.35 12.85
N GLY A 77 -16.28 10.98 13.54
CA GLY A 77 -14.99 11.40 13.02
C GLY A 77 -15.11 12.44 11.90
N LEU A 78 -14.55 12.15 10.72
CA LEU A 78 -14.63 13.04 9.56
C LEU A 78 -16.06 13.26 9.06
N PHE A 79 -17.02 12.36 9.34
CA PHE A 79 -18.42 12.61 9.06
C PHE A 79 -19.01 13.75 9.90
N VAL A 80 -18.38 14.12 11.01
CA VAL A 80 -18.79 15.25 11.85
C VAL A 80 -17.97 16.50 11.59
N SER A 81 -16.68 16.32 11.24
CA SER A 81 -15.69 17.39 11.25
C SER A 81 -15.19 17.85 9.87
N ALA A 82 -15.48 17.12 8.80
CA ALA A 82 -15.09 17.52 7.46
C ALA A 82 -15.88 18.74 6.97
N THR A 83 -15.21 19.71 6.35
CA THR A 83 -15.83 20.94 5.86
C THR A 83 -15.77 21.11 4.35
N GLU A 84 -14.85 20.40 3.67
CA GLU A 84 -14.71 20.44 2.21
C GLU A 84 -14.30 19.08 1.66
N ALA A 85 -14.95 18.67 0.56
CA ALA A 85 -14.60 17.45 -0.19
C ALA A 85 -13.29 17.63 -0.97
N PRO A 86 -12.59 16.53 -1.35
CA PRO A 86 -11.37 16.62 -2.13
C PRO A 86 -11.57 17.32 -3.48
N THR A 87 -10.67 18.22 -3.84
CA THR A 87 -10.75 19.01 -5.08
C THR A 87 -9.71 18.61 -6.11
N THR A 88 -8.47 19.02 -5.95
CA THR A 88 -7.40 18.89 -6.98
C THR A 88 -6.47 17.69 -6.74
N PHE A 89 -5.94 17.53 -5.54
CA PHE A 89 -5.07 16.41 -5.21
C PHE A 89 -5.90 15.18 -4.86
N LYS A 90 -6.19 14.33 -5.86
CA LYS A 90 -6.98 13.10 -5.73
C LYS A 90 -6.35 11.97 -6.51
N ILE A 91 -6.10 10.84 -5.85
CA ILE A 91 -5.61 9.62 -6.45
C ILE A 91 -6.55 8.49 -6.02
N PHE A 92 -7.04 7.71 -6.99
CA PHE A 92 -7.88 6.54 -6.75
C PHE A 92 -7.15 5.29 -7.21
N ALA A 93 -7.18 4.25 -6.38
CA ALA A 93 -6.78 2.90 -6.71
C ALA A 93 -7.98 1.97 -6.56
N ALA A 94 -8.35 1.26 -7.61
CA ALA A 94 -9.52 0.37 -7.60
C ALA A 94 -9.13 -1.06 -7.93
N ASP A 95 -9.57 -1.99 -7.10
CA ASP A 95 -9.30 -3.42 -7.21
C ASP A 95 -10.61 -4.22 -7.30
N PRO A 96 -11.15 -4.41 -8.51
CA PRO A 96 -12.36 -5.20 -8.70
C PRO A 96 -12.22 -6.68 -8.29
N THR A 97 -10.98 -7.19 -8.25
CA THR A 97 -10.72 -8.59 -7.84
C THR A 97 -11.01 -8.81 -6.36
N SER A 98 -10.63 -7.86 -5.51
CA SER A 98 -10.88 -7.91 -4.07
C SER A 98 -12.13 -7.14 -3.64
N GLY A 99 -12.79 -6.41 -4.55
CA GLY A 99 -13.91 -5.53 -4.24
C GLY A 99 -13.51 -4.33 -3.38
N GLN A 100 -12.28 -3.86 -3.51
CA GLN A 100 -11.76 -2.75 -2.70
C GLN A 100 -11.39 -1.53 -3.54
N VAL A 101 -11.51 -0.37 -2.92
CA VAL A 101 -11.09 0.90 -3.50
C VAL A 101 -10.40 1.75 -2.45
N GLY A 102 -9.31 2.38 -2.85
CA GLY A 102 -8.55 3.33 -2.07
C GLY A 102 -8.59 4.73 -2.66
N PHE A 103 -8.51 5.70 -1.79
CA PHE A 103 -8.36 7.11 -2.08
C PHE A 103 -7.17 7.67 -1.32
N PHE A 104 -6.42 8.55 -1.97
CA PHE A 104 -5.37 9.34 -1.35
C PHE A 104 -5.48 10.77 -1.85
N GLY A 105 -5.68 11.73 -0.94
CA GLY A 105 -5.89 13.11 -1.40
C GLY A 105 -6.14 14.13 -0.31
N MET A 106 -6.18 15.40 -0.73
CA MET A 106 -6.39 16.54 0.14
C MET A 106 -7.87 16.84 0.34
N MET A 107 -8.25 17.10 1.59
CA MET A 107 -9.55 17.62 1.98
C MET A 107 -9.42 18.59 3.16
N LYS A 108 -10.53 19.07 3.74
CA LYS A 108 -10.49 19.91 4.93
C LYS A 108 -11.28 19.33 6.10
N GLN A 109 -10.69 19.47 7.28
CA GLN A 109 -11.33 19.25 8.58
C GLN A 109 -11.30 20.55 9.36
N TRP A 110 -12.46 21.06 9.81
CA TRP A 110 -12.58 22.37 10.47
C TRP A 110 -11.81 23.48 9.73
N ASP A 111 -11.97 23.52 8.40
CA ASP A 111 -11.30 24.45 7.48
C ASP A 111 -9.77 24.33 7.40
N LYS A 112 -9.16 23.38 8.09
CA LYS A 112 -7.73 23.06 7.98
C LYS A 112 -7.51 21.97 6.95
N PRO A 113 -6.48 22.08 6.11
CA PRO A 113 -6.12 21.02 5.16
C PRO A 113 -5.63 19.77 5.89
N ILE A 114 -6.12 18.62 5.44
CA ILE A 114 -5.62 17.29 5.84
C ILE A 114 -5.31 16.47 4.60
N LEU A 115 -4.31 15.57 4.69
CA LEU A 115 -4.02 14.59 3.68
C LEU A 115 -4.66 13.27 4.12
N LEU A 116 -5.73 12.88 3.44
CA LEU A 116 -6.53 11.70 3.75
C LEU A 116 -6.15 10.52 2.86
N ALA A 117 -5.93 9.36 3.48
CA ALA A 117 -6.03 8.05 2.86
C ALA A 117 -7.31 7.38 3.34
N ALA A 118 -8.14 6.90 2.41
CA ALA A 118 -9.36 6.19 2.73
C ALA A 118 -9.43 4.87 1.96
N ARG A 119 -9.97 3.83 2.59
CA ARG A 119 -10.22 2.52 1.99
C ARG A 119 -11.68 2.12 2.21
N LEU A 120 -12.29 1.56 1.17
CA LEU A 120 -13.58 0.89 1.29
C LEU A 120 -13.46 -0.54 0.74
N LYS A 121 -14.17 -1.47 1.37
CA LYS A 121 -14.35 -2.84 0.86
C LYS A 121 -15.84 -3.10 0.66
N LEU A 122 -16.17 -3.63 -0.50
CA LEU A 122 -17.51 -3.96 -0.90
C LEU A 122 -17.71 -5.48 -0.95
N VAL A 123 -18.79 -5.94 -0.33
CA VAL A 123 -19.27 -7.33 -0.44
C VAL A 123 -20.74 -7.26 -0.85
N HIS A 124 -21.09 -7.93 -1.92
CA HIS A 124 -22.46 -7.94 -2.49
C HIS A 124 -23.03 -6.52 -2.66
N GLY A 125 -22.21 -5.56 -3.13
CA GLY A 125 -22.61 -4.18 -3.36
C GLY A 125 -22.82 -3.33 -2.10
N LYS A 126 -22.45 -3.84 -0.92
CA LYS A 126 -22.49 -3.11 0.35
C LYS A 126 -21.08 -2.82 0.85
N ILE A 127 -20.89 -1.64 1.43
CA ILE A 127 -19.66 -1.25 2.11
C ILE A 127 -19.63 -1.98 3.45
N THR A 128 -18.75 -2.97 3.59
CA THR A 128 -18.58 -3.77 4.81
C THR A 128 -17.41 -3.34 5.65
N GLU A 129 -16.43 -2.67 5.03
CA GLU A 129 -15.27 -2.10 5.73
C GLU A 129 -14.98 -0.70 5.22
N ALA A 130 -14.63 0.20 6.12
CA ALA A 130 -14.11 1.52 5.81
C ALA A 130 -12.94 1.85 6.77
N GLU A 131 -11.92 2.55 6.24
CA GLU A 131 -10.74 2.92 7.00
C GLU A 131 -10.25 4.29 6.57
N HIS A 132 -9.99 5.18 7.54
CA HIS A 132 -9.41 6.48 7.34
C HIS A 132 -8.09 6.61 8.11
N VAL A 133 -7.05 7.03 7.41
CA VAL A 133 -5.77 7.47 7.97
C VAL A 133 -5.48 8.85 7.41
N TYR A 134 -5.26 9.85 8.25
CA TYR A 134 -4.97 11.18 7.75
C TYR A 134 -3.86 11.88 8.54
N ALA A 135 -3.09 12.70 7.83
CA ALA A 135 -2.13 13.62 8.40
C ALA A 135 -2.77 15.01 8.48
N ALA A 136 -2.66 15.61 9.66
CA ALA A 136 -3.02 17.00 9.92
C ALA A 136 -1.74 17.83 10.14
N ASP A 137 -1.88 19.13 10.35
CA ASP A 137 -0.78 20.06 10.62
C ASP A 137 0.34 20.01 9.55
N LEU A 138 -0.08 19.93 8.28
CA LEU A 138 0.79 19.87 7.12
C LEU A 138 1.63 21.15 6.98
N ARG A 139 2.89 21.00 6.69
CA ARG A 139 3.84 22.11 6.54
C ARG A 139 3.64 22.86 5.22
N PRO A 140 4.06 24.12 5.11
CA PRO A 140 3.94 24.88 3.87
C PRO A 140 4.57 24.18 2.66
N ALA A 141 5.75 23.54 2.80
CA ALA A 141 6.41 22.79 1.74
C ALA A 141 5.56 21.57 1.32
N SER A 142 5.00 20.83 2.30
CA SER A 142 4.06 19.72 2.03
C SER A 142 2.84 20.20 1.25
N LEU A 143 2.23 21.30 1.68
CA LEU A 143 1.05 21.88 1.01
C LEU A 143 1.35 22.32 -0.42
N ALA A 144 2.57 22.81 -0.70
CA ALA A 144 3.00 23.14 -2.06
C ALA A 144 3.05 21.89 -2.95
N ASN A 145 3.57 20.77 -2.45
CA ASN A 145 3.65 19.50 -3.18
C ASN A 145 2.27 18.83 -3.36
N LEU A 146 1.31 19.14 -2.50
CA LEU A 146 -0.05 18.56 -2.48
C LEU A 146 -1.08 19.41 -3.27
N GLN A 147 -0.66 20.27 -4.18
CA GLN A 147 -1.58 21.05 -5.04
C GLN A 147 -2.18 20.16 -6.15
N THR A 148 -1.36 19.33 -6.78
CA THR A 148 -1.79 18.39 -7.82
C THR A 148 -0.99 17.09 -7.71
N PRO A 149 -1.63 15.92 -7.94
CA PRO A 149 -0.91 14.65 -7.95
C PRO A 149 0.16 14.63 -9.06
N ARG A 150 1.25 13.93 -8.80
CA ARG A 150 2.25 13.67 -9.83
C ARG A 150 1.63 12.86 -10.98
N PRO A 151 1.96 13.18 -12.25
CA PRO A 151 1.35 12.51 -13.41
C PRO A 151 1.51 10.98 -13.40
N GLY A 152 2.64 10.47 -12.89
CA GLY A 152 2.90 9.04 -12.80
C GLY A 152 1.85 8.29 -11.98
N LEU A 153 1.39 8.85 -10.85
CA LEU A 153 0.35 8.27 -10.00
C LEU A 153 -1.03 8.23 -10.68
N LEU A 154 -1.29 9.14 -11.62
CA LEU A 154 -2.57 9.22 -12.32
C LEU A 154 -2.59 8.36 -13.60
N ALA A 155 -1.44 8.13 -14.22
CA ALA A 155 -1.33 7.45 -15.49
C ALA A 155 -1.66 5.95 -15.39
N ASP A 156 -2.38 5.44 -16.38
CA ASP A 156 -2.51 4.00 -16.58
C ASP A 156 -1.19 3.42 -17.11
N VAL A 157 -0.85 2.22 -16.67
CA VAL A 157 0.32 1.50 -17.18
C VAL A 157 -0.05 0.83 -18.50
N PRO A 158 0.69 1.08 -19.60
CA PRO A 158 0.47 0.39 -20.86
C PRO A 158 0.53 -1.14 -20.68
N ALA A 159 -0.28 -1.89 -21.41
CA ALA A 159 -0.45 -3.33 -21.21
C ALA A 159 0.88 -4.12 -21.19
N GLY A 160 1.84 -3.75 -22.06
CA GLY A 160 3.16 -4.39 -22.14
C GLY A 160 4.11 -4.09 -20.97
N HIS A 161 3.79 -3.11 -20.13
CA HIS A 161 4.58 -2.66 -18.99
C HIS A 161 3.92 -2.99 -17.64
N ARG A 162 2.77 -3.67 -17.65
CA ARG A 162 2.05 -4.04 -16.43
C ARG A 162 2.76 -5.18 -15.72
N THR A 163 2.93 -5.00 -14.44
CA THR A 163 3.43 -6.04 -13.53
C THR A 163 2.25 -6.90 -13.06
N PRO A 164 2.32 -8.23 -13.12
CA PRO A 164 1.25 -9.09 -12.63
C PRO A 164 0.96 -8.89 -11.13
N ARG A 165 -0.30 -9.02 -10.72
CA ARG A 165 -0.82 -8.78 -9.36
C ARG A 165 0.06 -9.38 -8.25
N ALA A 166 0.35 -10.67 -8.32
CA ALA A 166 1.15 -11.35 -7.30
C ALA A 166 2.56 -10.75 -7.19
N ARG A 167 3.16 -10.36 -8.32
CA ARG A 167 4.46 -9.71 -8.35
C ARG A 167 4.40 -8.29 -7.79
N MET A 168 3.34 -7.53 -8.07
CA MET A 168 3.13 -6.20 -7.48
C MET A 168 3.08 -6.27 -5.96
N LEU A 169 2.32 -7.22 -5.39
CA LEU A 169 2.26 -7.44 -3.94
C LEU A 169 3.63 -7.79 -3.36
N ALA A 170 4.37 -8.70 -4.00
CA ALA A 170 5.72 -9.07 -3.55
C ALA A 170 6.70 -7.90 -3.59
N ILE A 171 6.59 -7.03 -4.59
CA ILE A 171 7.41 -5.82 -4.71
C ILE A 171 7.08 -4.82 -3.60
N ALA A 172 5.80 -4.54 -3.35
CA ALA A 172 5.40 -3.65 -2.27
C ALA A 172 5.78 -4.20 -0.89
N ASP A 173 5.66 -5.53 -0.67
CA ASP A 173 6.09 -6.17 0.57
C ASP A 173 7.61 -6.11 0.77
N SER A 174 8.39 -6.24 -0.31
CA SER A 174 9.85 -6.15 -0.24
C SER A 174 10.37 -4.77 0.18
N TYR A 175 9.60 -3.70 -0.05
CA TYR A 175 9.92 -2.37 0.47
C TYR A 175 9.92 -2.35 2.00
N PHE A 176 8.92 -2.97 2.62
CA PHE A 176 8.87 -3.06 4.08
C PHE A 176 9.98 -3.96 4.64
N GLU A 177 10.31 -5.01 3.91
CA GLU A 177 11.45 -5.87 4.25
C GLU A 177 12.77 -5.09 4.18
N ALA A 178 12.94 -4.26 3.14
CA ALA A 178 14.12 -3.40 2.97
C ALA A 178 14.29 -2.42 4.14
N ILE A 179 13.19 -1.88 4.69
CA ILE A 179 13.23 -1.02 5.87
C ILE A 179 13.56 -1.82 7.13
N GLU A 180 12.89 -2.95 7.38
CA GLU A 180 13.10 -3.76 8.59
C GLU A 180 14.51 -4.37 8.65
N GLN A 181 15.13 -4.66 7.49
CA GLN A 181 16.49 -5.18 7.40
C GLN A 181 17.54 -4.10 7.15
N ASP A 182 17.12 -2.84 6.96
CA ASP A 182 18.00 -1.71 6.72
C ASP A 182 18.89 -1.93 5.47
N ASP A 183 18.27 -2.51 4.41
CA ASP A 183 18.93 -2.90 3.16
C ASP A 183 18.05 -2.55 1.95
N GLY A 184 18.39 -1.45 1.27
CA GLY A 184 17.66 -0.96 0.09
C GLY A 184 17.79 -1.87 -1.15
N ASP A 185 18.68 -2.85 -1.14
CA ASP A 185 18.84 -3.78 -2.27
C ASP A 185 17.79 -4.90 -2.28
N LEU A 186 17.03 -5.03 -1.20
CA LEU A 186 15.93 -5.99 -1.09
C LEU A 186 14.68 -5.59 -1.89
N ALA A 187 14.55 -4.33 -2.29
CA ALA A 187 13.42 -3.86 -3.08
C ALA A 187 13.86 -3.36 -4.47
N PRO A 188 13.09 -3.66 -5.52
CA PRO A 188 13.42 -3.28 -6.89
C PRO A 188 13.03 -1.82 -7.17
N PHE A 189 13.79 -0.87 -6.65
CA PHE A 189 13.59 0.55 -6.97
C PHE A 189 14.07 0.88 -8.37
N ALA A 190 13.29 1.67 -9.10
CA ALA A 190 13.73 2.35 -10.31
C ALA A 190 14.70 3.49 -9.97
N GLU A 191 15.52 3.92 -10.92
CA GLU A 191 16.45 5.03 -10.70
C GLU A 191 15.74 6.37 -10.45
N ASP A 192 14.58 6.55 -11.05
CA ASP A 192 13.71 7.72 -10.89
C ASP A 192 12.80 7.66 -9.66
N CYS A 193 12.95 6.65 -8.82
CA CYS A 193 12.11 6.46 -7.64
C CYS A 193 12.11 7.70 -6.75
N ALA A 194 10.89 8.23 -6.49
CA ALA A 194 10.64 9.34 -5.58
C ALA A 194 9.67 8.95 -4.47
N ARG A 195 10.03 9.26 -3.22
CA ARG A 195 9.20 9.01 -2.05
C ARG A 195 8.74 10.32 -1.42
N HIS A 196 7.44 10.38 -1.15
CA HIS A 196 6.82 11.49 -0.41
C HIS A 196 6.13 10.95 0.84
N GLU A 197 6.20 11.69 1.92
CA GLU A 197 5.58 11.38 3.20
C GLU A 197 4.92 12.62 3.77
N ASN A 198 3.61 12.56 4.04
CA ASN A 198 2.80 13.70 4.44
C ASN A 198 3.02 14.91 3.52
N GLY A 199 3.15 14.65 2.20
CA GLY A 199 3.42 15.65 1.16
C GLY A 199 4.86 16.14 1.08
N MET A 200 5.75 15.76 1.98
CA MET A 200 7.16 16.14 1.92
C MET A 200 7.95 15.13 1.07
N GLN A 201 8.72 15.61 0.12
CA GLN A 201 9.61 14.76 -0.66
C GLN A 201 10.79 14.33 0.21
N THR A 202 10.97 13.03 0.41
CA THR A 202 12.00 12.46 1.30
C THR A 202 13.18 11.83 0.58
N THR A 203 13.08 11.67 -0.76
CA THR A 203 14.16 11.16 -1.62
C THR A 203 14.24 11.96 -2.92
N THR A 204 15.38 11.90 -3.63
CA THR A 204 15.57 12.55 -4.95
C THR A 204 15.26 14.04 -4.99
N GLN A 205 15.38 14.73 -3.86
CA GLN A 205 15.13 16.16 -3.75
C GLN A 205 16.09 16.97 -4.66
N LYS A 206 15.53 17.86 -5.47
CA LYS A 206 16.31 18.81 -6.26
C LYS A 206 16.80 19.99 -5.43
N ALA A 207 16.00 20.43 -4.48
CA ALA A 207 16.31 21.43 -3.47
C ALA A 207 15.97 20.91 -2.09
N PRO A 208 16.67 21.32 -1.00
CA PRO A 208 16.33 20.90 0.35
C PRO A 208 14.92 21.32 0.72
N GLU A 209 14.12 20.38 1.16
CA GLU A 209 12.83 20.67 1.81
C GLU A 209 13.03 20.87 3.32
N ALA A 210 12.04 21.38 4.00
CA ALA A 210 12.09 21.51 5.45
C ALA A 210 12.27 20.12 6.11
N THR A 211 13.08 20.08 7.19
CA THR A 211 13.25 18.83 7.95
C THR A 211 11.91 18.36 8.54
N PRO A 212 11.70 17.05 8.69
CA PRO A 212 10.50 16.52 9.35
C PRO A 212 10.43 16.84 10.86
N LEU A 213 11.47 17.39 11.46
CA LEU A 213 11.55 17.73 12.89
C LEU A 213 11.37 19.23 13.11
N ASP A 214 10.40 19.61 13.95
CA ASP A 214 10.10 21.03 14.23
C ASP A 214 11.25 21.78 14.90
N ASN A 215 12.02 21.08 15.75
CA ASN A 215 13.13 21.66 16.53
C ASN A 215 14.49 21.10 16.11
N ALA A 216 14.66 20.76 14.81
CA ALA A 216 15.92 20.24 14.31
C ALA A 216 17.05 21.26 14.47
N SER A 217 18.19 20.81 15.02
CA SER A 217 19.42 21.58 15.02
C SER A 217 19.92 21.86 13.60
N ALA A 218 20.79 22.85 13.41
CA ALA A 218 21.39 23.13 12.11
C ALA A 218 22.13 21.91 11.52
N ALA A 219 22.76 21.09 12.36
CA ALA A 219 23.40 19.84 11.94
C ALA A 219 22.38 18.82 11.42
N GLN A 220 21.25 18.64 12.13
CA GLN A 220 20.16 17.76 11.68
C GLN A 220 19.53 18.26 10.39
N GLN A 221 19.28 19.55 10.24
CA GLN A 221 18.77 20.14 8.99
C GLN A 221 19.71 19.86 7.83
N THR A 222 21.02 20.02 8.04
CA THR A 222 22.04 19.70 7.03
C THR A 222 22.05 18.22 6.67
N ALA A 223 21.94 17.32 7.67
CA ALA A 223 21.90 15.90 7.45
C ALA A 223 20.66 15.49 6.63
N PHE A 224 19.47 15.96 7.00
CA PHE A 224 18.23 15.69 6.25
C PHE A 224 18.30 16.23 4.81
N ALA A 225 18.86 17.42 4.61
CA ALA A 225 19.03 17.98 3.27
C ALA A 225 19.97 17.14 2.37
N LYS A 226 20.99 16.50 2.95
CA LYS A 226 21.88 15.59 2.21
C LYS A 226 21.21 14.24 1.94
N ILE A 227 20.58 13.66 2.95
CA ILE A 227 19.87 12.36 2.85
C ILE A 227 18.71 12.47 1.84
N GLY A 228 17.93 13.53 1.88
CA GLY A 228 16.80 13.75 0.98
C GLY A 228 17.17 13.84 -0.52
N ARG A 229 18.45 14.04 -0.84
CA ARG A 229 18.93 13.99 -2.24
C ARG A 229 19.23 12.58 -2.73
N LEU A 230 19.32 11.62 -1.85
CA LEU A 230 19.54 10.23 -2.22
C LEU A 230 18.31 9.66 -2.93
N GLY A 231 18.51 8.75 -3.87
CA GLY A 231 17.42 7.93 -4.43
C GLY A 231 16.86 6.95 -3.40
N CYS A 232 15.71 6.32 -3.68
CA CYS A 232 15.03 5.45 -2.73
C CYS A 232 15.94 4.34 -2.16
N ARG A 233 16.68 3.64 -3.03
CA ARG A 233 17.64 2.60 -2.62
C ARG A 233 18.74 3.15 -1.72
N ALA A 234 19.44 4.17 -2.18
CA ALA A 234 20.54 4.76 -1.43
C ALA A 234 20.07 5.42 -0.13
N GLY A 235 18.84 5.95 -0.10
CA GLY A 235 18.20 6.47 1.10
C GLY A 235 18.02 5.40 2.17
N LEU A 236 17.58 4.19 1.82
CA LEU A 236 17.50 3.07 2.77
C LEU A 236 18.90 2.59 3.17
N ASN A 237 19.81 2.42 2.22
CA ASN A 237 21.19 2.02 2.50
C ASN A 237 21.98 3.05 3.34
N SER A 238 21.44 4.27 3.50
CA SER A 238 22.01 5.24 4.44
C SER A 238 21.66 4.96 5.91
N HIS A 239 20.82 3.97 6.17
CA HIS A 239 20.36 3.55 7.50
C HIS A 239 19.52 4.61 8.24
N VAL A 240 18.93 5.56 7.51
CA VAL A 240 18.11 6.63 8.13
C VAL A 240 16.82 6.13 8.77
N LEU A 241 16.36 4.93 8.41
CA LEU A 241 15.17 4.30 8.98
C LEU A 241 15.48 3.14 9.95
N GLN A 242 16.73 2.96 10.37
CA GLN A 242 17.14 1.85 11.25
C GLN A 242 16.41 1.82 12.61
N TYR A 243 15.72 2.89 12.97
CA TYR A 243 14.90 2.96 14.17
C TYR A 243 13.54 2.24 14.03
N ILE A 244 13.12 1.94 12.81
CA ILE A 244 11.90 1.15 12.57
C ILE A 244 12.21 -0.31 12.86
N THR A 245 11.65 -0.84 13.93
CA THR A 245 11.98 -2.18 14.44
C THR A 245 11.02 -3.27 13.95
N MET A 246 9.85 -2.87 13.45
CA MET A 246 8.84 -3.78 12.93
C MET A 246 7.82 -3.02 12.07
N ILE A 247 7.36 -3.64 10.98
CA ILE A 247 6.27 -3.14 10.15
C ILE A 247 5.19 -4.23 10.08
N ARG A 248 4.25 -4.21 11.03
CA ARG A 248 3.14 -5.16 11.15
C ARG A 248 1.91 -4.51 11.80
N PRO A 249 0.69 -4.78 11.29
CA PRO A 249 0.44 -5.47 10.02
C PRO A 249 0.91 -4.61 8.83
N ARG A 250 1.19 -5.24 7.67
CA ARG A 250 1.54 -4.52 6.44
C ARG A 250 0.31 -4.17 5.60
N HIS A 251 -0.77 -4.90 5.72
CA HIS A 251 -2.09 -4.69 5.11
C HIS A 251 -2.04 -4.16 3.66
N LEU A 252 -1.32 -4.87 2.76
CA LEU A 252 -1.33 -4.58 1.33
C LEU A 252 -2.65 -5.07 0.72
N LEU A 253 -3.65 -4.21 0.65
CA LEU A 253 -5.07 -4.61 0.48
C LEU A 253 -5.62 -4.35 -0.92
N ILE A 254 -5.09 -3.37 -1.64
CA ILE A 254 -5.62 -2.92 -2.92
C ILE A 254 -4.53 -3.06 -3.98
N VAL A 255 -4.83 -3.74 -5.08
CA VAL A 255 -3.95 -3.85 -6.24
C VAL A 255 -4.70 -3.40 -7.49
N ASP A 256 -4.35 -2.22 -7.95
CA ASP A 256 -4.86 -1.64 -9.18
C ASP A 256 -3.90 -1.96 -10.34
N GLU A 257 -4.11 -3.08 -11.01
CA GLU A 257 -3.23 -3.54 -12.09
C GLU A 257 -3.24 -2.61 -13.31
N GLN A 258 -4.33 -1.86 -13.52
CA GLN A 258 -4.41 -0.88 -14.62
C GLN A 258 -3.50 0.30 -14.37
N LYS A 259 -3.48 0.82 -13.14
CA LYS A 259 -2.62 1.94 -12.76
C LYS A 259 -1.24 1.51 -12.25
N GLY A 260 -1.00 0.21 -12.07
CA GLY A 260 0.23 -0.27 -11.46
C GLY A 260 0.37 0.20 -10.01
N ILE A 261 -0.72 0.27 -9.26
CA ILE A 261 -0.72 0.77 -7.87
C ILE A 261 -0.98 -0.38 -6.90
N VAL A 262 -0.11 -0.52 -5.91
CA VAL A 262 -0.40 -1.25 -4.67
C VAL A 262 -0.64 -0.23 -3.57
N PHE A 263 -1.72 -0.41 -2.80
CA PHE A 263 -2.04 0.49 -1.71
C PHE A 263 -2.30 -0.30 -0.43
N GLY A 264 -1.58 0.05 0.63
CA GLY A 264 -1.60 -0.62 1.92
C GLY A 264 -1.75 0.34 3.09
N PHE A 265 -2.05 -0.26 4.25
CA PHE A 265 -2.23 0.42 5.54
C PHE A 265 -1.30 -0.21 6.58
N PRO A 266 0.01 0.03 6.48
CA PRO A 266 0.99 -0.52 7.41
C PRO A 266 1.02 0.22 8.73
N ARG A 267 1.57 -0.45 9.75
CA ARG A 267 1.99 0.15 11.00
C ARG A 267 3.49 -0.05 11.17
N PHE A 268 4.21 1.06 11.32
CA PHE A 268 5.64 1.09 11.60
C PHE A 268 5.84 1.26 13.11
N ALA A 269 6.63 0.39 13.71
CA ALA A 269 6.90 0.44 15.13
C ALA A 269 8.34 0.82 15.42
N HIS A 270 8.53 1.78 16.34
CA HIS A 270 9.79 2.14 16.91
C HIS A 270 9.80 1.81 18.40
N ARG A 271 10.60 0.83 18.79
CA ARG A 271 10.67 0.30 20.16
C ARG A 271 11.34 1.24 21.17
N GLY A 272 12.07 2.26 20.69
CA GLY A 272 12.76 3.23 21.53
C GLY A 272 14.17 2.81 21.95
N ASP A 273 14.73 1.77 21.37
CA ASP A 273 16.09 1.28 21.65
C ASP A 273 17.18 1.94 20.79
N VAL A 274 16.81 2.59 19.69
CA VAL A 274 17.72 3.38 18.86
C VAL A 274 17.64 4.84 19.29
N ARG A 275 18.74 5.37 19.84
CA ARG A 275 18.85 6.78 20.24
C ARG A 275 19.66 7.63 19.28
N GLU A 276 20.46 7.00 18.47
CA GLU A 276 21.28 7.61 17.44
C GLU A 276 21.34 6.70 16.23
N MET A 277 20.98 7.24 15.08
CA MET A 277 21.08 6.55 13.80
C MET A 277 22.51 6.67 13.29
N LYS A 278 23.14 5.55 12.93
CA LYS A 278 24.43 5.53 12.24
C LYS A 278 24.17 5.70 10.75
N ILE A 279 24.65 6.80 10.18
CA ILE A 279 24.40 7.15 8.79
C ILE A 279 25.58 6.67 7.94
N ALA A 280 25.26 5.95 6.86
CA ALA A 280 26.23 5.43 5.91
C ALA A 280 26.10 6.11 4.54
N GLY A 281 27.22 6.23 3.81
CA GLY A 281 27.23 6.71 2.41
C GLY A 281 26.88 8.20 2.23
N VAL A 282 26.79 9.00 3.30
CA VAL A 282 26.46 10.43 3.23
C VAL A 282 27.67 11.26 3.68
N PRO A 283 28.42 11.92 2.78
CA PRO A 283 29.63 12.65 3.13
C PRO A 283 29.40 13.70 4.23
N GLY A 284 30.17 13.58 5.34
CA GLY A 284 30.12 14.48 6.48
C GLY A 284 28.85 14.35 7.33
N VAL A 285 28.19 13.18 7.28
CA VAL A 285 27.09 12.80 8.19
C VAL A 285 27.33 11.34 8.61
N ASP A 286 27.93 11.13 9.77
CA ASP A 286 28.24 9.78 10.27
C ASP A 286 27.17 9.26 11.24
N ALA A 287 26.45 10.17 11.88
CA ALA A 287 25.37 9.84 12.80
C ALA A 287 24.35 10.97 12.92
N MET A 288 23.15 10.62 13.35
CA MET A 288 22.08 11.57 13.61
C MET A 288 21.31 11.15 14.88
N PRO A 289 21.19 12.01 15.89
CA PRO A 289 20.43 11.69 17.08
C PRO A 289 18.94 11.56 16.77
N LEU A 290 18.29 10.58 17.40
CA LEU A 290 16.85 10.41 17.33
C LEU A 290 16.19 11.15 18.50
N ALA A 291 15.26 12.05 18.19
CA ALA A 291 14.68 12.98 19.15
C ALA A 291 13.39 12.45 19.83
N PHE A 292 12.94 11.25 19.51
CA PHE A 292 11.68 10.69 20.03
C PHE A 292 11.88 9.29 20.63
N GLY A 293 10.99 8.96 21.58
CA GLY A 293 10.96 7.66 22.26
C GLY A 293 10.12 6.63 21.51
N PRO A 294 9.66 5.58 22.22
CA PRO A 294 8.82 4.53 21.59
C PRO A 294 7.54 5.09 21.01
N ILE A 295 7.29 4.80 19.74
CA ILE A 295 6.09 5.20 19.00
C ILE A 295 5.67 4.13 17.99
N ASP A 296 4.41 4.20 17.56
CA ASP A 296 3.94 3.63 16.31
C ASP A 296 3.62 4.77 15.33
N LEU A 297 3.92 4.55 14.05
CA LEU A 297 3.41 5.35 12.95
C LEU A 297 2.36 4.50 12.22
N GLN A 298 1.11 4.83 12.40
CA GLN A 298 0.04 4.29 11.56
C GLN A 298 0.04 5.03 10.24
N ALA A 299 0.22 4.31 9.16
CA ALA A 299 0.40 4.90 7.84
C ALA A 299 -0.54 4.31 6.80
N ALA A 300 -0.64 5.00 5.68
CA ALA A 300 -1.14 4.48 4.42
C ALA A 300 -0.09 4.74 3.35
N GLU A 301 0.27 3.74 2.56
CA GLU A 301 1.30 3.83 1.54
C GLU A 301 0.83 3.31 0.19
N MET A 302 1.05 4.12 -0.83
CA MET A 302 0.73 3.84 -2.22
C MET A 302 2.02 3.71 -3.02
N PHE A 303 2.19 2.58 -3.72
CA PHE A 303 3.35 2.27 -4.54
C PHE A 303 2.96 2.31 -6.01
N LYS A 304 3.65 3.10 -6.83
CA LYS A 304 3.57 3.04 -8.29
C LYS A 304 4.59 2.04 -8.81
N ILE A 305 4.12 0.99 -9.46
CA ILE A 305 4.94 -0.11 -9.96
C ILE A 305 4.73 -0.27 -11.47
N THR A 306 5.82 -0.19 -12.21
CA THR A 306 5.87 -0.38 -13.68
C THR A 306 7.10 -1.21 -14.00
N ASP A 307 7.02 -2.13 -14.97
CA ASP A 307 8.12 -3.01 -15.38
C ASP A 307 8.81 -3.75 -14.20
N GLY A 308 8.05 -4.06 -13.16
CA GLY A 308 8.57 -4.75 -11.99
C GLY A 308 9.41 -3.90 -11.04
N GLN A 309 9.37 -2.56 -11.15
CA GLN A 309 10.12 -1.62 -10.32
C GLN A 309 9.21 -0.59 -9.66
N ILE A 310 9.63 -0.08 -8.49
CA ILE A 310 8.96 0.99 -7.74
C ILE A 310 9.48 2.33 -8.26
N HIS A 311 8.58 3.15 -8.83
CA HIS A 311 8.89 4.50 -9.34
C HIS A 311 8.48 5.60 -8.38
N GLU A 312 7.34 5.42 -7.69
CA GLU A 312 6.83 6.42 -6.76
C GLU A 312 6.26 5.76 -5.51
N ILE A 313 6.49 6.40 -4.38
CA ILE A 313 5.86 6.05 -3.09
C ILE A 313 5.20 7.32 -2.57
N GLU A 314 3.89 7.24 -2.31
CA GLU A 314 3.13 8.30 -1.67
C GLU A 314 2.60 7.78 -0.35
N ALA A 315 3.02 8.38 0.75
CA ALA A 315 2.67 7.95 2.09
C ALA A 315 2.04 9.10 2.90
N ASN A 316 1.10 8.74 3.74
CA ASN A 316 0.71 9.58 4.86
C ASN A 316 0.66 8.76 6.15
N GLY A 317 0.67 9.45 7.28
CA GLY A 317 0.56 8.77 8.56
C GLY A 317 0.53 9.74 9.73
N PHE A 318 0.21 9.20 10.88
CA PHE A 318 0.21 9.91 12.14
C PHE A 318 0.90 9.08 13.22
N LEU A 319 1.48 9.78 14.19
CA LEU A 319 2.15 9.13 15.32
C LEU A 319 1.11 8.68 16.35
N ASN A 320 1.30 7.46 16.85
CA ASN A 320 0.49 6.86 17.89
C ASN A 320 1.37 6.29 19.03
N ALA A 321 0.76 5.91 20.13
CA ALA A 321 1.46 5.23 21.20
C ALA A 321 2.05 3.89 20.71
N TYR A 322 3.24 3.56 21.18
CA TYR A 322 3.90 2.30 20.86
C TYR A 322 2.98 1.09 21.19
N MET A 323 2.81 0.18 20.25
CA MET A 323 1.92 -0.99 20.33
C MET A 323 0.43 -0.63 20.43
N ALA A 324 0.03 0.55 19.98
CA ALA A 324 -1.39 0.90 19.90
C ALA A 324 -2.14 -0.02 18.91
N PRO A 325 -3.39 -0.40 19.22
CA PRO A 325 -4.23 -1.15 18.29
C PRO A 325 -4.43 -0.43 16.94
N THR A 326 -4.53 -1.20 15.84
CA THR A 326 -4.85 -0.65 14.51
C THR A 326 -6.34 -0.64 14.21
N GLY A 327 -7.13 -1.29 15.05
CA GLY A 327 -8.55 -1.53 14.80
C GLY A 327 -8.82 -2.69 13.83
N TRP A 328 -7.79 -3.37 13.30
CA TRP A 328 -7.93 -4.49 12.35
C TRP A 328 -7.39 -5.80 12.91
N ASP A 329 -6.15 -6.16 12.60
CA ASP A 329 -5.48 -7.35 13.15
C ASP A 329 -4.22 -6.92 13.90
N ASP A 330 -4.30 -6.96 15.21
CA ASP A 330 -3.27 -6.51 16.13
C ASP A 330 -2.45 -7.65 16.73
N ARG A 331 -2.58 -8.86 16.16
CA ARG A 331 -1.79 -10.00 16.61
C ARG A 331 -0.35 -9.87 16.12
N TYR A 332 0.55 -9.83 17.07
CA TYR A 332 1.99 -9.82 16.77
C TYR A 332 2.49 -11.25 16.56
N PRO A 333 3.38 -11.45 15.58
CA PRO A 333 4.04 -12.75 15.42
C PRO A 333 4.74 -13.19 16.70
N GLU A 334 4.66 -14.49 17.03
CA GLU A 334 5.34 -15.10 18.17
C GLU A 334 6.85 -14.78 18.17
N THR A 335 7.46 -14.76 16.99
CA THR A 335 8.87 -14.42 16.79
C THR A 335 9.20 -13.00 17.26
N TYR A 336 8.28 -12.04 17.11
CA TYR A 336 8.48 -10.67 17.58
C TYR A 336 8.44 -10.59 19.10
N ARG A 337 7.49 -11.30 19.75
CA ARG A 337 7.43 -11.37 21.24
C ARG A 337 8.73 -11.90 21.81
N ARG A 338 9.33 -12.93 21.20
CA ARG A 338 10.63 -13.49 21.62
C ARG A 338 11.77 -12.51 21.41
N ALA A 339 11.79 -11.77 20.31
CA ALA A 339 12.82 -10.77 20.04
C ALA A 339 12.78 -9.59 21.03
N VAL A 340 11.59 -9.18 21.47
CA VAL A 340 11.43 -8.14 22.51
C VAL A 340 11.93 -8.60 23.86
N VAL A 341 11.73 -9.88 24.21
CA VAL A 341 12.20 -10.47 25.47
C VAL A 341 13.73 -10.71 25.44
N HIS A 342 14.31 -10.92 24.25
CA HIS A 342 15.73 -11.20 24.07
C HIS A 342 16.36 -10.25 23.03
N PRO A 343 16.58 -8.98 23.34
CA PRO A 343 16.95 -7.93 22.36
C PRO A 343 18.31 -8.14 21.66
N HIS A 344 19.12 -9.12 22.07
CA HIS A 344 20.45 -9.35 21.51
C HIS A 344 20.57 -10.51 20.52
N THR A 345 19.45 -11.13 20.11
CA THR A 345 19.46 -12.31 19.25
C THR A 345 18.69 -12.14 17.94
N HIS A 346 18.79 -10.99 17.29
CA HIS A 346 18.52 -10.96 15.87
C HIS A 346 19.75 -11.49 15.15
N PRO A 347 19.74 -12.71 14.60
CA PRO A 347 20.76 -13.05 13.62
C PRO A 347 20.49 -12.16 12.41
N ARG A 348 21.34 -11.16 12.18
CA ARG A 348 21.47 -10.64 10.82
C ARG A 348 21.65 -11.86 9.94
N ARG A 349 20.76 -12.12 9.02
CA ARG A 349 21.00 -13.11 7.99
C ARG A 349 22.21 -12.61 7.21
N VAL A 350 23.37 -13.15 7.56
CA VAL A 350 24.60 -12.95 6.79
C VAL A 350 24.32 -13.52 5.41
N GLY A 351 24.23 -12.62 4.45
CA GLY A 351 24.38 -12.82 3.01
C GLY A 351 23.85 -14.13 2.43
N THR A 352 22.61 -14.10 1.94
CA THR A 352 22.34 -14.73 0.66
C THR A 352 22.06 -13.59 -0.30
N THR A 353 23.01 -13.33 -1.19
CA THR A 353 22.80 -12.50 -2.37
C THR A 353 21.64 -13.08 -3.15
N SER A 354 20.44 -12.61 -2.86
CA SER A 354 19.29 -12.88 -3.70
C SER A 354 19.44 -12.01 -4.94
N HIS A 355 20.22 -12.49 -5.91
CA HIS A 355 20.05 -12.04 -7.27
C HIS A 355 18.59 -12.28 -7.63
N TRP A 356 17.85 -11.22 -7.87
CA TRP A 356 16.54 -11.28 -8.48
C TRP A 356 16.73 -11.86 -9.90
N SER A 357 16.78 -13.20 -9.98
CA SER A 357 16.80 -13.87 -11.25
C SER A 357 15.44 -13.69 -11.92
N SER A 358 15.43 -13.43 -13.21
CA SER A 358 14.27 -13.42 -14.09
C SER A 358 13.60 -14.79 -14.26
N ALA A 359 13.71 -15.69 -13.29
CA ALA A 359 13.07 -16.98 -13.32
C ALA A 359 11.56 -16.84 -13.15
N PRO A 360 10.75 -17.47 -14.01
CA PRO A 360 9.29 -17.41 -13.92
C PRO A 360 8.82 -18.13 -12.65
N TRP A 361 7.91 -17.50 -11.92
CA TRP A 361 7.20 -18.12 -10.80
C TRP A 361 6.25 -19.19 -11.32
N PRO A 362 6.06 -20.32 -10.61
CA PRO A 362 5.02 -21.27 -10.96
C PRO A 362 3.63 -20.61 -10.90
N GLN A 363 2.80 -20.96 -11.92
CA GLN A 363 1.45 -20.46 -12.09
C GLN A 363 0.51 -20.97 -10.98
#